data_d73bb3fe6b2d6ef890873e48da60366d
#
_entry.id   d73bb3fe6b2d6ef890873e48da60366d
#
_cell.length_a   1.000
_cell.length_b   1.000
_cell.length_c   1.000
_cell.angle_alpha   90.00
_cell.angle_beta   90.00
_cell.angle_gamma   90.00
#
_symmetry.space_group_name_H-M   'P 1'
#
loop_
_entity.id
_entity.type
_entity.pdbx_description
1 polymer ?
#
loop_
_entity_poly.entity_id
_entity_poly.type
_entity_poly.pdbx_seq_one_letter_code
_entity_poly.pdbx_strand_id
1 'polypeptide(L)'
;HQSKHEPSQKCANKADGNLGSRIYEKLENGDVRGAIRLAASDDTMAPHDEKTLAALLLKHQPRRPASSVGPPLSASTNIELTPPLVVHERDIVEAIKSFPAGSAGGVDGLRPQHIKDMTSMHTGETGVRLVSRLTEFANMCLAGHVPSAVRPIFCGASLCALNKKDGGIRPIAVGCTLRRLVAKVASKAVQEKMAAKMFPIQLGFGVKQGTEAAAHAARRFLQDI
;
A
#
# COMPACT_ATOMS: atom_id res chain seq x y z
N HIS A 1 -18.36 0.03 34.84
CA HIS A 1 -16.89 -0.10 34.87
C HIS A 1 -16.32 0.23 33.50
N GLN A 2 -15.92 1.50 33.33
CA GLN A 2 -15.16 1.94 32.17
C GLN A 2 -13.69 1.58 32.40
N SER A 3 -13.19 0.61 31.68
CA SER A 3 -11.78 0.28 31.62
C SER A 3 -11.08 1.35 30.76
N LYS A 4 -10.34 2.26 31.39
CA LYS A 4 -9.42 3.17 30.74
C LYS A 4 -8.23 2.33 30.23
N HIS A 5 -8.16 2.10 28.96
CA HIS A 5 -6.95 1.63 28.30
C HIS A 5 -5.94 2.81 28.23
N GLU A 6 -4.98 2.82 29.12
CA GLU A 6 -3.78 3.65 28.96
C GLU A 6 -2.98 3.15 27.76
N PRO A 7 -2.59 4.03 26.82
CA PRO A 7 -1.69 3.64 25.75
C PRO A 7 -0.31 3.34 26.34
N SER A 8 0.18 2.14 26.10
CA SER A 8 1.48 1.67 26.57
C SER A 8 2.59 2.62 26.13
N GLN A 9 3.31 3.18 27.09
CA GLN A 9 4.44 4.10 26.94
C GLN A 9 5.65 3.54 26.16
N LYS A 10 5.56 2.32 25.61
CA LYS A 10 6.67 1.69 24.87
C LYS A 10 6.87 2.17 23.43
N CYS A 11 5.97 2.97 22.85
CA CYS A 11 6.14 3.50 21.49
C CYS A 11 6.93 4.82 21.41
N ALA A 12 7.09 5.57 22.50
CA ALA A 12 7.70 6.90 22.48
C ALA A 12 9.23 6.90 22.36
N ASN A 13 9.92 5.83 22.78
CA ASN A 13 11.40 5.80 22.87
C ASN A 13 12.12 5.08 21.72
N LYS A 14 11.44 4.77 20.61
CA LYS A 14 12.09 4.17 19.42
C LYS A 14 12.36 5.15 18.27
N ALA A 15 12.07 6.42 18.44
CA ALA A 15 12.31 7.44 17.40
C ALA A 15 13.79 7.79 17.20
N ASP A 16 14.63 7.56 18.21
CA ASP A 16 16.08 7.81 18.17
C ASP A 16 16.94 6.54 18.02
N GLY A 17 16.34 5.45 17.55
CA GLY A 17 17.11 4.27 17.14
C GLY A 17 18.15 4.71 16.11
N ASN A 18 19.43 4.62 16.49
CA ASN A 18 20.61 4.95 15.70
C ASN A 18 20.36 4.68 14.21
N LEU A 19 20.46 5.71 13.37
CA LEU A 19 20.30 5.61 11.90
C LEU A 19 21.07 4.41 11.33
N GLY A 20 22.25 4.13 11.88
CA GLY A 20 23.05 2.96 11.55
C GLY A 20 22.34 1.63 11.78
N SER A 21 21.65 1.44 12.92
CA SER A 21 20.89 0.20 13.18
C SER A 21 19.76 0.00 12.18
N ARG A 22 19.07 1.09 11.79
CA ARG A 22 17.99 1.02 10.80
C ARG A 22 18.52 0.72 9.40
N ILE A 23 19.67 1.26 9.05
CA ILE A 23 20.36 0.95 7.78
C ILE A 23 20.77 -0.52 7.79
N TYR A 24 21.38 -0.98 8.89
CA TYR A 24 21.83 -2.36 9.05
C TYR A 24 20.65 -3.36 8.96
N GLU A 25 19.55 -3.11 9.67
CA GLU A 25 18.32 -3.91 9.57
C GLU A 25 17.82 -4.04 8.11
N LYS A 26 17.89 -2.95 7.34
CA LYS A 26 17.52 -2.99 5.91
C LYS A 26 18.45 -3.84 5.09
N LEU A 27 19.75 -3.79 5.36
CA LEU A 27 20.74 -4.61 4.67
C LEU A 27 20.57 -6.09 5.00
N GLU A 28 20.34 -6.44 6.26
CA GLU A 28 20.01 -7.82 6.68
C GLU A 28 18.76 -8.36 5.99
N ASN A 29 17.76 -7.51 5.79
CA ASN A 29 16.53 -7.86 5.05
C ASN A 29 16.71 -7.84 3.51
N GLY A 30 17.93 -7.65 2.99
CA GLY A 30 18.22 -7.57 1.57
C GLY A 30 17.69 -6.31 0.86
N ASP A 31 17.25 -5.29 1.62
CA ASP A 31 16.74 -4.02 1.09
C ASP A 31 17.89 -3.00 0.91
N VAL A 32 18.85 -3.33 0.05
CA VAL A 32 20.02 -2.46 -0.24
C VAL A 32 19.58 -1.08 -0.73
N ARG A 33 18.59 -1.02 -1.63
CA ARG A 33 18.07 0.25 -2.15
C ARG A 33 17.40 1.09 -1.06
N GLY A 34 16.70 0.46 -0.14
CA GLY A 34 16.09 1.12 1.00
C GLY A 34 17.14 1.61 2.00
N ALA A 35 18.21 0.85 2.21
CA ALA A 35 19.33 1.24 3.04
C ALA A 35 20.03 2.49 2.49
N ILE A 36 20.37 2.51 1.19
CA ILE A 36 20.97 3.67 0.52
C ILE A 36 20.05 4.89 0.58
N ARG A 37 18.74 4.73 0.30
CA ARG A 37 17.77 5.81 0.41
C ARG A 37 17.69 6.36 1.83
N LEU A 38 17.68 5.49 2.83
CA LEU A 38 17.64 5.90 4.23
C LEU A 38 18.90 6.67 4.64
N ALA A 39 20.06 6.23 4.18
CA ALA A 39 21.34 6.89 4.43
C ALA A 39 21.43 8.27 3.74
N ALA A 40 20.84 8.41 2.55
CA ALA A 40 20.85 9.63 1.77
C ALA A 40 19.61 10.54 1.98
N SER A 41 18.67 10.11 2.82
CA SER A 41 17.43 10.85 3.03
C SER A 41 17.53 11.80 4.22
N ASP A 42 17.16 13.04 4.00
CA ASP A 42 16.94 14.04 5.05
C ASP A 42 15.50 13.94 5.64
N ASP A 43 14.70 12.94 5.22
CA ASP A 43 13.34 12.79 5.70
C ASP A 43 13.32 12.41 7.18
N THR A 44 12.68 13.22 7.99
CA THR A 44 12.48 12.98 9.42
C THR A 44 11.01 12.78 9.73
N MET A 45 10.72 12.01 10.79
CA MET A 45 9.36 11.92 11.30
C MET A 45 8.97 13.24 11.92
N ALA A 46 7.76 13.71 11.60
CA ALA A 46 7.19 14.85 12.30
C ALA A 46 6.89 14.47 13.77
N PRO A 47 7.03 15.42 14.71
CA PRO A 47 6.77 15.16 16.13
C PRO A 47 5.30 14.77 16.33
N HIS A 48 5.03 13.96 17.36
CA HIS A 48 3.67 13.56 17.72
C HIS A 48 3.04 14.63 18.63
N ASP A 49 2.71 15.77 18.04
CA ASP A 49 2.13 16.92 18.72
C ASP A 49 0.80 17.37 18.08
N GLU A 50 0.11 18.30 18.75
CA GLU A 50 -1.18 18.83 18.28
C GLU A 50 -1.05 19.54 16.92
N LYS A 51 0.07 20.19 16.65
CA LYS A 51 0.33 20.89 15.39
C LYS A 51 0.40 19.90 14.23
N THR A 52 1.10 18.79 14.40
CA THR A 52 1.19 17.72 13.42
C THR A 52 -0.17 17.05 13.21
N LEU A 53 -0.91 16.80 14.32
CA LEU A 53 -2.27 16.24 14.21
C LEU A 53 -3.20 17.17 13.44
N ALA A 54 -3.21 18.47 13.76
CA ALA A 54 -4.03 19.45 13.04
C ALA A 54 -3.68 19.51 11.54
N ALA A 55 -2.40 19.47 11.20
CA ALA A 55 -1.94 19.44 9.80
C ALA A 55 -2.33 18.15 9.08
N LEU A 56 -2.35 17.01 9.77
CA LEU A 56 -2.86 15.75 9.22
C LEU A 56 -4.37 15.80 8.99
N LEU A 57 -5.14 16.30 9.94
CA LEU A 57 -6.60 16.44 9.84
C LEU A 57 -6.98 17.38 8.69
N LEU A 58 -6.24 18.46 8.47
CA LEU A 58 -6.46 19.37 7.34
C LEU A 58 -6.28 18.67 6.00
N LYS A 59 -5.34 17.71 5.90
CA LYS A 59 -5.08 16.92 4.68
C LYS A 59 -6.02 15.72 4.51
N HIS A 60 -6.58 15.22 5.60
CA HIS A 60 -7.55 14.13 5.64
C HIS A 60 -8.90 14.67 6.12
N GLN A 61 -9.61 15.32 5.20
CA GLN A 61 -10.93 15.86 5.52
C GLN A 61 -11.88 14.72 5.97
N PRO A 62 -12.76 15.00 6.92
CA PRO A 62 -13.77 14.05 7.35
C PRO A 62 -14.62 13.61 6.13
N ARG A 63 -15.11 12.38 6.19
CA ARG A 63 -15.98 11.83 5.14
C ARG A 63 -17.14 12.80 4.89
N ARG A 64 -17.33 13.18 3.62
CA ARG A 64 -18.50 13.97 3.23
C ARG A 64 -19.78 13.26 3.65
N PRO A 65 -20.78 13.98 4.17
CA PRO A 65 -22.10 13.40 4.42
C PRO A 65 -22.63 12.68 3.18
N ALA A 66 -23.33 11.56 3.36
CA ALA A 66 -23.86 10.78 2.26
C ALA A 66 -24.77 11.62 1.33
N SER A 67 -25.41 12.66 1.86
CA SER A 67 -26.24 13.62 1.11
C SER A 67 -25.45 14.52 0.15
N SER A 68 -24.13 14.66 0.33
CA SER A 68 -23.25 15.47 -0.56
C SER A 68 -22.48 14.62 -1.59
N VAL A 69 -22.63 13.30 -1.52
CA VAL A 69 -22.13 12.38 -2.53
C VAL A 69 -23.25 12.24 -3.55
N GLY A 70 -22.97 12.51 -4.82
CA GLY A 70 -23.94 12.29 -5.91
C GLY A 70 -24.58 10.90 -5.84
N PRO A 71 -25.65 10.65 -6.57
CA PRO A 71 -26.36 9.38 -6.52
C PRO A 71 -25.37 8.23 -6.67
N PRO A 72 -25.58 7.11 -5.93
CA PRO A 72 -24.70 5.95 -6.06
C PRO A 72 -24.54 5.60 -7.55
N LEU A 73 -23.33 5.28 -7.98
CA LEU A 73 -23.06 4.86 -9.36
C LEU A 73 -23.99 3.75 -9.87
N SER A 74 -24.64 3.02 -8.95
CA SER A 74 -25.66 2.01 -9.24
C SER A 74 -27.00 2.57 -9.74
N ALA A 75 -27.28 3.86 -9.59
CA ALA A 75 -28.58 4.44 -9.93
C ALA A 75 -28.66 4.96 -11.39
N SER A 76 -27.56 5.09 -12.11
CA SER A 76 -27.54 5.73 -13.44
C SER A 76 -26.83 4.97 -14.55
N THR A 77 -26.32 3.78 -14.28
CA THR A 77 -25.75 2.91 -15.33
C THR A 77 -26.34 1.52 -15.17
N ASN A 78 -26.86 0.96 -16.28
CA ASN A 78 -27.01 -0.48 -16.47
C ASN A 78 -25.57 -1.07 -16.44
N ILE A 79 -24.96 -1.11 -15.24
CA ILE A 79 -23.73 -1.85 -15.04
C ILE A 79 -24.19 -3.30 -15.11
N GLU A 80 -23.98 -3.94 -16.27
CA GLU A 80 -24.00 -5.40 -16.32
C GLU A 80 -23.11 -5.84 -15.17
N LEU A 81 -23.71 -6.54 -14.20
CA LEU A 81 -22.99 -7.09 -13.06
C LEU A 81 -22.01 -8.13 -13.61
N THR A 82 -20.81 -7.66 -13.96
CA THR A 82 -19.74 -8.57 -14.34
C THR A 82 -19.42 -9.45 -13.13
N PRO A 83 -19.20 -10.74 -13.34
CA PRO A 83 -18.85 -11.65 -12.25
C PRO A 83 -17.60 -11.12 -11.52
N PRO A 84 -17.51 -11.35 -10.19
CA PRO A 84 -16.34 -10.92 -9.42
C PRO A 84 -15.05 -11.50 -10.04
N LEU A 85 -13.98 -10.73 -9.96
CA LEU A 85 -12.66 -11.19 -10.35
C LEU A 85 -12.28 -12.42 -9.52
N VAL A 86 -11.95 -13.51 -10.17
CA VAL A 86 -11.42 -14.72 -9.53
C VAL A 86 -9.92 -14.80 -9.80
N VAL A 87 -9.16 -15.05 -8.74
CA VAL A 87 -7.70 -15.18 -8.78
C VAL A 87 -7.27 -16.56 -8.34
N HIS A 88 -6.10 -16.99 -8.78
CA HIS A 88 -5.54 -18.32 -8.54
C HIS A 88 -4.29 -18.25 -7.66
N GLU A 89 -3.84 -19.37 -7.14
CA GLU A 89 -2.65 -19.47 -6.26
C GLU A 89 -1.40 -18.85 -6.88
N ARG A 90 -1.19 -19.04 -8.18
CA ARG A 90 -0.07 -18.42 -8.92
C ARG A 90 -0.08 -16.89 -8.80
N ASP A 91 -1.27 -16.28 -8.88
CA ASP A 91 -1.43 -14.82 -8.83
C ASP A 91 -1.08 -14.30 -7.42
N ILE A 92 -1.46 -15.06 -6.39
CA ILE A 92 -1.11 -14.78 -4.99
C ILE A 92 0.40 -14.90 -4.77
N VAL A 93 1.03 -15.98 -5.25
CA VAL A 93 2.49 -16.18 -5.12
C VAL A 93 3.26 -15.06 -5.81
N GLU A 94 2.86 -14.68 -7.03
CA GLU A 94 3.49 -13.57 -7.74
C GLU A 94 3.30 -12.23 -7.03
N ALA A 95 2.12 -11.97 -6.49
CA ALA A 95 1.85 -10.77 -5.72
C ALA A 95 2.69 -10.72 -4.43
N ILE A 96 2.83 -11.84 -3.71
CA ILE A 96 3.70 -11.95 -2.52
C ILE A 96 5.15 -11.62 -2.90
N LYS A 97 5.68 -12.25 -3.94
CA LYS A 97 7.06 -12.02 -4.41
C LYS A 97 7.30 -10.56 -4.84
N SER A 98 6.29 -9.91 -5.39
CA SER A 98 6.38 -8.53 -5.91
C SER A 98 6.43 -7.44 -4.83
N PHE A 99 6.24 -7.75 -3.56
CA PHE A 99 6.46 -6.76 -2.50
C PHE A 99 7.93 -6.40 -2.41
N PRO A 100 8.28 -5.09 -2.38
CA PRO A 100 9.66 -4.69 -2.14
C PRO A 100 10.18 -5.21 -0.80
N ALA A 101 11.48 -5.55 -0.74
CA ALA A 101 12.14 -5.85 0.52
C ALA A 101 12.00 -4.66 1.50
N GLY A 102 11.92 -4.95 2.79
CA GLY A 102 11.75 -3.91 3.81
C GLY A 102 10.38 -3.21 3.83
N SER A 103 9.38 -3.72 3.10
CA SER A 103 8.02 -3.17 3.13
C SER A 103 7.45 -3.21 4.55
N ALA A 104 6.93 -2.06 5.01
CA ALA A 104 6.34 -1.93 6.34
C ALA A 104 5.07 -2.78 6.50
N GLY A 105 4.82 -3.25 7.72
CA GLY A 105 3.56 -3.86 8.13
C GLY A 105 2.47 -2.82 8.38
N GLY A 106 1.23 -3.29 8.48
CA GLY A 106 0.10 -2.48 8.92
C GLY A 106 0.01 -2.37 10.45
N VAL A 107 -1.18 -2.03 10.95
CA VAL A 107 -1.49 -1.88 12.39
C VAL A 107 -1.24 -3.19 13.16
N ASP A 108 -1.46 -4.32 12.49
CA ASP A 108 -1.26 -5.68 13.00
C ASP A 108 0.22 -6.11 13.08
N GLY A 109 1.13 -5.29 12.59
CA GLY A 109 2.57 -5.60 12.53
C GLY A 109 2.94 -6.67 11.49
N LEU A 110 1.97 -7.24 10.76
CA LEU A 110 2.24 -8.23 9.72
C LEU A 110 2.95 -7.57 8.54
N ARG A 111 4.22 -7.95 8.31
CA ARG A 111 5.01 -7.46 7.17
C ARG A 111 4.88 -8.40 5.96
N PRO A 112 4.98 -7.90 4.72
CA PRO A 112 5.04 -8.75 3.54
C PRO A 112 6.17 -9.80 3.60
N GLN A 113 7.29 -9.47 4.26
CA GLN A 113 8.39 -10.42 4.45
C GLN A 113 7.95 -11.65 5.23
N HIS A 114 7.15 -11.49 6.30
CA HIS A 114 6.64 -12.65 7.06
C HIS A 114 5.83 -13.59 6.18
N ILE A 115 4.99 -13.05 5.27
CA ILE A 115 4.25 -13.89 4.32
C ILE A 115 5.19 -14.59 3.35
N LYS A 116 6.22 -13.89 2.84
CA LYS A 116 7.24 -14.50 1.97
C LYS A 116 7.93 -15.68 2.66
N ASP A 117 8.33 -15.49 3.91
CA ASP A 117 9.03 -16.52 4.69
C ASP A 117 8.12 -17.74 4.94
N MET A 118 6.86 -17.48 5.33
CA MET A 118 5.87 -18.54 5.56
C MET A 118 5.41 -19.27 4.30
N THR A 119 5.61 -18.70 3.11
CA THR A 119 5.27 -19.31 1.81
C THR A 119 6.51 -19.71 1.02
N SER A 120 7.69 -19.72 1.63
CA SER A 120 8.93 -20.14 1.00
C SER A 120 8.95 -21.65 0.74
N MET A 121 9.81 -22.10 -0.16
CA MET A 121 9.96 -23.53 -0.49
C MET A 121 10.33 -24.40 0.72
N HIS A 122 10.98 -23.80 1.73
CA HIS A 122 11.40 -24.52 2.94
C HIS A 122 10.24 -24.88 3.87
N THR A 123 9.08 -24.26 3.71
CA THR A 123 7.88 -24.51 4.54
C THR A 123 7.06 -25.74 4.08
N GLY A 124 7.42 -26.30 2.93
CA GLY A 124 6.81 -27.53 2.39
C GLY A 124 5.30 -27.40 2.25
N GLU A 125 4.57 -28.43 2.64
CA GLU A 125 3.10 -28.51 2.52
C GLU A 125 2.37 -27.39 3.29
N THR A 126 2.92 -26.95 4.42
CA THR A 126 2.32 -25.86 5.23
C THR A 126 2.28 -24.55 4.44
N GLY A 127 3.35 -24.23 3.70
CA GLY A 127 3.39 -23.06 2.83
C GLY A 127 2.39 -23.13 1.68
N VAL A 128 2.25 -24.30 1.06
CA VAL A 128 1.25 -24.54 0.00
C VAL A 128 -0.17 -24.33 0.55
N ARG A 129 -0.49 -24.89 1.72
CA ARG A 129 -1.79 -24.69 2.36
C ARG A 129 -2.04 -23.23 2.69
N LEU A 130 -1.03 -22.48 3.14
CA LEU A 130 -1.16 -21.04 3.40
C LEU A 130 -1.49 -20.29 2.12
N VAL A 131 -0.82 -20.57 0.99
CA VAL A 131 -1.12 -19.94 -0.31
C VAL A 131 -2.57 -20.23 -0.73
N SER A 132 -3.03 -21.47 -0.57
CA SER A 132 -4.43 -21.84 -0.88
C SER A 132 -5.42 -21.02 -0.04
N ARG A 133 -5.20 -20.89 1.27
CA ARG A 133 -6.07 -20.09 2.16
C ARG A 133 -6.00 -18.59 1.86
N LEU A 134 -4.84 -18.06 1.48
CA LEU A 134 -4.72 -16.68 1.02
C LEU A 134 -5.48 -16.43 -0.28
N THR A 135 -5.53 -17.45 -1.16
CA THR A 135 -6.30 -17.38 -2.41
C THR A 135 -7.81 -17.34 -2.14
N GLU A 136 -8.30 -18.22 -1.27
CA GLU A 136 -9.70 -18.22 -0.84
C GLU A 136 -10.08 -16.87 -0.20
N PHE A 137 -9.23 -16.37 0.70
CA PHE A 137 -9.40 -15.07 1.35
C PHE A 137 -9.45 -13.91 0.33
N ALA A 138 -8.54 -13.91 -0.65
CA ALA A 138 -8.53 -12.89 -1.69
C ALA A 138 -9.82 -12.92 -2.52
N ASN A 139 -10.26 -14.11 -2.95
CA ASN A 139 -11.50 -14.28 -3.70
C ASN A 139 -12.73 -13.84 -2.89
N MET A 140 -12.78 -14.15 -1.60
CA MET A 140 -13.83 -13.66 -0.68
C MET A 140 -13.85 -12.13 -0.63
N CYS A 141 -12.69 -11.48 -0.54
CA CYS A 141 -12.59 -10.02 -0.52
C CYS A 141 -13.02 -9.40 -1.87
N LEU A 142 -12.59 -10.00 -2.99
CA LEU A 142 -12.91 -9.53 -4.35
C LEU A 142 -14.41 -9.70 -4.68
N ALA A 143 -15.05 -10.72 -4.12
CA ALA A 143 -16.50 -10.90 -4.20
C ALA A 143 -17.28 -9.94 -3.28
N GLY A 144 -16.61 -9.09 -2.49
CA GLY A 144 -17.28 -8.12 -1.60
C GLY A 144 -17.75 -8.71 -0.27
N HIS A 145 -17.39 -9.95 0.06
CA HIS A 145 -17.86 -10.68 1.25
C HIS A 145 -17.05 -10.34 2.52
N VAL A 146 -16.51 -9.11 2.61
CA VAL A 146 -15.87 -8.64 3.84
C VAL A 146 -16.94 -8.20 4.84
N PRO A 147 -17.03 -8.82 6.04
CA PRO A 147 -18.04 -8.46 7.03
C PRO A 147 -17.96 -6.99 7.43
N SER A 148 -19.11 -6.32 7.59
CA SER A 148 -19.17 -4.88 7.90
C SER A 148 -18.42 -4.50 9.17
N ALA A 149 -18.46 -5.36 10.20
CA ALA A 149 -17.75 -5.17 11.47
C ALA A 149 -16.20 -5.15 11.30
N VAL A 150 -15.66 -5.85 10.30
CA VAL A 150 -14.21 -5.95 10.04
C VAL A 150 -13.72 -4.87 9.09
N ARG A 151 -14.60 -4.31 8.24
CA ARG A 151 -14.22 -3.33 7.21
C ARG A 151 -13.43 -2.12 7.75
N PRO A 152 -13.80 -1.48 8.86
CA PRO A 152 -13.06 -0.32 9.37
C PRO A 152 -11.60 -0.67 9.71
N ILE A 153 -11.36 -1.85 10.26
CA ILE A 153 -10.01 -2.33 10.62
C ILE A 153 -9.26 -2.78 9.37
N PHE A 154 -9.88 -3.60 8.54
CA PHE A 154 -9.26 -4.15 7.32
C PHE A 154 -8.93 -3.06 6.28
N CYS A 155 -9.81 -2.08 6.11
CA CYS A 155 -9.59 -0.95 5.21
C CYS A 155 -8.84 0.21 5.87
N GLY A 156 -8.67 0.17 7.19
CA GLY A 156 -7.92 1.15 7.94
C GLY A 156 -6.42 1.15 7.63
N ALA A 157 -5.75 2.19 8.10
CA ALA A 157 -4.31 2.31 7.98
C ALA A 157 -3.74 3.12 9.14
N SER A 158 -2.51 2.82 9.55
CA SER A 158 -1.75 3.69 10.42
C SER A 158 -1.29 4.91 9.62
N LEU A 159 -1.51 6.09 10.19
CA LEU A 159 -1.11 7.35 9.58
C LEU A 159 0.15 7.88 10.27
N CYS A 160 1.19 8.11 9.49
CA CYS A 160 2.44 8.73 9.92
C CYS A 160 2.63 10.05 9.18
N ALA A 161 3.34 11.01 9.79
CA ALA A 161 3.72 12.25 9.15
C ALA A 161 5.23 12.31 8.96
N LEU A 162 5.67 12.59 7.74
CA LEU A 162 7.07 12.91 7.43
C LEU A 162 7.19 14.42 7.20
N ASN A 163 8.25 15.01 7.72
CA ASN A 163 8.60 16.38 7.42
C ASN A 163 9.01 16.52 5.96
N LYS A 164 8.59 17.58 5.30
CA LYS A 164 9.07 17.97 4.00
C LYS A 164 10.16 19.03 4.14
N LYS A 165 11.01 19.16 3.11
CA LYS A 165 12.06 20.21 3.04
C LYS A 165 11.49 21.64 3.05
N ASP A 166 10.24 21.81 2.57
CA ASP A 166 9.51 23.08 2.55
C ASP A 166 8.79 23.41 3.87
N GLY A 167 9.05 22.68 4.94
CA GLY A 167 8.41 22.86 6.26
C GLY A 167 7.00 22.30 6.37
N GLY A 168 6.46 21.70 5.32
CA GLY A 168 5.17 21.01 5.35
C GLY A 168 5.29 19.58 5.84
N ILE A 169 4.15 18.87 5.93
CA ILE A 169 4.12 17.43 6.23
C ILE A 169 3.61 16.62 5.05
N ARG A 170 4.13 15.39 4.95
CA ARG A 170 3.66 14.36 4.02
C ARG A 170 2.97 13.26 4.82
N PRO A 171 1.64 13.08 4.68
CA PRO A 171 0.94 11.97 5.29
C PRO A 171 1.31 10.65 4.59
N ILE A 172 1.63 9.64 5.36
CA ILE A 172 1.89 8.28 4.90
C ILE A 172 0.90 7.35 5.60
N ALA A 173 0.05 6.69 4.83
CA ALA A 173 -0.90 5.72 5.36
C ALA A 173 -0.44 4.30 5.00
N VAL A 174 -0.18 3.48 6.01
CA VAL A 174 0.23 2.08 5.84
C VAL A 174 -0.91 1.16 6.22
N GLY A 175 -1.58 0.60 5.24
CA GLY A 175 -2.65 -0.37 5.43
C GLY A 175 -2.14 -1.79 5.71
N CYS A 176 -3.03 -2.66 6.21
CA CYS A 176 -2.67 -4.04 6.54
C CYS A 176 -2.15 -4.80 5.30
N THR A 177 -1.22 -5.72 5.53
CA THR A 177 -0.54 -6.45 4.46
C THR A 177 -1.49 -7.32 3.65
N LEU A 178 -2.48 -7.93 4.27
CA LEU A 178 -3.47 -8.76 3.56
C LEU A 178 -4.32 -7.93 2.59
N ARG A 179 -4.79 -6.74 3.00
CA ARG A 179 -5.51 -5.84 2.08
C ARG A 179 -4.62 -5.41 0.90
N ARG A 180 -3.35 -5.11 1.18
CA ARG A 180 -2.38 -4.73 0.14
C ARG A 180 -2.10 -5.87 -0.82
N LEU A 181 -2.10 -7.12 -0.34
CA LEU A 181 -1.97 -8.32 -1.18
C LEU A 181 -3.17 -8.42 -2.14
N VAL A 182 -4.40 -8.35 -1.62
CA VAL A 182 -5.62 -8.37 -2.44
C VAL A 182 -5.62 -7.24 -3.48
N ALA A 183 -5.27 -6.01 -3.07
CA ALA A 183 -5.18 -4.88 -3.98
C ALA A 183 -4.13 -5.07 -5.09
N LYS A 184 -2.97 -5.68 -4.78
CA LYS A 184 -1.93 -5.98 -5.78
C LYS A 184 -2.42 -6.98 -6.81
N VAL A 185 -3.08 -8.04 -6.38
CA VAL A 185 -3.61 -9.07 -7.30
C VAL A 185 -4.69 -8.46 -8.20
N ALA A 186 -5.64 -7.71 -7.62
CA ALA A 186 -6.68 -7.03 -8.38
C ALA A 186 -6.09 -6.04 -9.40
N SER A 187 -5.14 -5.21 -8.97
CA SER A 187 -4.48 -4.23 -9.87
C SER A 187 -3.77 -4.92 -11.03
N LYS A 188 -3.07 -6.03 -10.77
CA LYS A 188 -2.37 -6.81 -11.80
C LYS A 188 -3.34 -7.40 -12.81
N ALA A 189 -4.45 -7.97 -12.35
CA ALA A 189 -5.45 -8.60 -13.20
C ALA A 189 -6.11 -7.62 -14.20
N VAL A 190 -6.21 -6.34 -13.87
CA VAL A 190 -6.82 -5.32 -14.74
C VAL A 190 -5.79 -4.47 -15.50
N GLN A 191 -4.50 -4.64 -15.20
CA GLN A 191 -3.44 -3.75 -15.69
C GLN A 191 -3.39 -3.65 -17.21
N GLU A 192 -3.41 -4.76 -17.92
CA GLU A 192 -3.32 -4.77 -19.40
C GLU A 192 -4.54 -4.09 -20.04
N LYS A 193 -5.74 -4.39 -19.55
CA LYS A 193 -6.97 -3.77 -20.05
C LYS A 193 -6.99 -2.26 -19.80
N MET A 194 -6.51 -1.83 -18.65
CA MET A 194 -6.44 -0.41 -18.33
C MET A 194 -5.34 0.29 -19.10
N ALA A 195 -4.17 -0.34 -19.27
CA ALA A 195 -3.08 0.21 -20.09
C ALA A 195 -3.53 0.46 -21.53
N ALA A 196 -4.21 -0.51 -22.15
CA ALA A 196 -4.74 -0.36 -23.51
C ALA A 196 -5.75 0.78 -23.64
N LYS A 197 -6.60 1.00 -22.62
CA LYS A 197 -7.57 2.11 -22.62
C LYS A 197 -6.93 3.48 -22.40
N MET A 198 -5.83 3.53 -21.64
CA MET A 198 -5.14 4.77 -21.29
C MET A 198 -4.10 5.21 -22.34
N PHE A 199 -3.64 4.27 -23.17
CA PHE A 199 -2.70 4.54 -24.24
C PHE A 199 -3.38 5.35 -25.37
N PRO A 200 -2.73 6.36 -25.98
CA PRO A 200 -1.37 6.84 -25.74
C PRO A 200 -1.26 7.99 -24.72
N ILE A 201 -2.36 8.39 -24.10
CA ILE A 201 -2.42 9.57 -23.22
C ILE A 201 -1.63 9.37 -21.92
N GLN A 202 -1.73 8.18 -21.32
CA GLN A 202 -1.03 7.83 -20.09
C GLN A 202 0.03 6.76 -20.35
N LEU A 203 1.30 7.18 -20.40
CA LEU A 203 2.44 6.29 -20.64
C LEU A 203 3.07 5.74 -19.36
N GLY A 204 2.75 6.31 -18.20
CA GLY A 204 3.32 5.88 -16.91
C GLY A 204 2.68 4.65 -16.31
N PHE A 205 1.57 4.14 -16.87
CA PHE A 205 0.84 2.98 -16.34
C PHE A 205 0.79 1.84 -17.37
N GLY A 206 1.35 0.70 -17.00
CA GLY A 206 1.28 -0.52 -17.81
C GLY A 206 2.06 -0.50 -19.12
N VAL A 207 2.74 0.60 -19.46
CA VAL A 207 3.55 0.75 -20.68
C VAL A 207 5.02 0.57 -20.30
N LYS A 208 5.66 -0.44 -20.91
CA LYS A 208 7.10 -0.67 -20.69
C LYS A 208 7.89 0.54 -21.22
N GLN A 209 8.78 1.09 -20.39
CA GLN A 209 9.58 2.29 -20.71
C GLN A 209 8.75 3.54 -21.07
N GLY A 210 7.49 3.61 -20.64
CA GLY A 210 6.59 4.70 -21.00
C GLY A 210 7.06 6.08 -20.53
N THR A 211 7.68 6.19 -19.36
CA THR A 211 8.28 7.44 -18.85
C THR A 211 9.48 7.90 -19.67
N GLU A 212 10.31 6.97 -20.14
CA GLU A 212 11.44 7.26 -21.02
C GLU A 212 10.94 7.71 -22.39
N ALA A 213 9.94 7.04 -22.95
CA ALA A 213 9.30 7.45 -24.20
C ALA A 213 8.74 8.86 -24.13
N ALA A 214 8.05 9.22 -23.04
CA ALA A 214 7.55 10.56 -22.81
C ALA A 214 8.68 11.60 -22.72
N ALA A 215 9.77 11.28 -22.01
CA ALA A 215 10.93 12.17 -21.91
C ALA A 215 11.63 12.38 -23.27
N HIS A 216 11.76 11.32 -24.06
CA HIS A 216 12.31 11.43 -25.42
C HIS A 216 11.42 12.22 -26.35
N ALA A 217 10.10 12.01 -26.31
CA ALA A 217 9.15 12.80 -27.11
C ALA A 217 9.22 14.30 -26.78
N ALA A 218 9.27 14.63 -25.47
CA ALA A 218 9.41 16.04 -25.05
C ALA A 218 10.73 16.66 -25.50
N ARG A 219 11.85 15.93 -25.40
CA ARG A 219 13.15 16.41 -25.88
C ARG A 219 13.15 16.67 -27.39
N ARG A 220 12.59 15.73 -28.15
CA ARG A 220 12.50 15.91 -29.63
C ARG A 220 11.64 17.10 -29.99
N PHE A 221 10.49 17.25 -29.36
CA PHE A 221 9.63 18.42 -29.58
C PHE A 221 10.36 19.75 -29.33
N LEU A 222 11.19 19.82 -28.28
CA LEU A 222 11.97 21.03 -27.98
C LEU A 222 13.15 21.27 -28.94
N GLN A 223 13.61 20.24 -29.68
CA GLN A 223 14.67 20.37 -30.67
C GLN A 223 14.13 20.81 -32.05
N ASP A 224 12.86 20.55 -32.30
CA ASP A 224 12.19 20.83 -33.55
C ASP A 224 11.56 22.26 -33.58
N ILE A 225 11.67 23.01 -32.44
CA ILE A 225 11.31 24.44 -32.31
C ILE A 225 12.53 25.33 -32.48
#